data_f0caf068804f5b024a6bcdbf57f3e526
#
_entry.id   f0caf068804f5b024a6bcdbf57f3e526
#
_cell.length_a   1.000
_cell.length_b   1.000
_cell.length_c   1.000
_cell.angle_alpha   90.00
_cell.angle_beta   90.00
_cell.angle_gamma   90.00
#
_symmetry.space_group_name_H-M   'P 1'
#
loop_
_entity.id
_entity.type
_entity.pdbx_description
1 polymer ?
#
loop_
_entity_poly.entity_id
_entity_poly.type
_entity_poly.pdbx_seq_one_letter_code
_entity_poly.pdbx_strand_id
1 'polypeptide(L)'
;MTTAAPVAEYGTDLQLTRVLHDPGGGFLWWHLPGPLAARPLTAPLAPLVPHLGPETGAALAAVAEPYGDGLLHRAAGSASLAAWLRDPRPQARRLAAHSLVSAARTLRAVHRVRVPGPPRIPPGLRRLGAWIAGDQLPDAAGRLRELARDVWGERRTARLASWADDAARGTHLVHGWASVGALIPPLSRGRVALLTGEDLAVGRPELDLGWMLGDLVELAWAMPYFGNDDLRRGFLDAYGPGPDPVAVGRCAVLRVATHMQDFATYGGWSDELHGYLDFTAELIDEEGRRAVPQGES
;
A
#
# COMPACT_ATOMS: atom_id res chain seq x y z
N MET A 1 5.72 -32.11 -4.62
CA MET A 1 6.76 -31.14 -4.21
C MET A 1 6.92 -31.26 -2.71
N THR A 2 8.10 -31.58 -2.22
CA THR A 2 8.42 -31.58 -0.79
C THR A 2 8.21 -30.13 -0.32
N THR A 3 7.28 -29.90 0.58
CA THR A 3 7.02 -28.55 1.15
C THR A 3 8.22 -28.14 2.00
N ALA A 4 9.16 -27.42 1.39
CA ALA A 4 10.22 -26.77 2.15
C ALA A 4 9.56 -25.85 3.21
N ALA A 5 10.08 -25.86 4.44
CA ALA A 5 9.59 -24.97 5.47
C ALA A 5 9.68 -23.50 5.01
N PRO A 6 8.68 -22.67 5.28
CA PRO A 6 8.73 -21.27 4.92
C PRO A 6 9.86 -20.54 5.65
N VAL A 7 10.52 -19.61 4.96
CA VAL A 7 11.50 -18.68 5.55
C VAL A 7 10.80 -17.71 6.50
N ALA A 8 9.57 -17.31 6.14
CA ALA A 8 8.69 -16.50 6.97
C ALA A 8 7.23 -16.83 6.65
N GLU A 9 6.36 -16.71 7.66
CA GLU A 9 4.91 -16.79 7.52
C GLU A 9 4.27 -15.74 8.43
N TYR A 10 3.35 -14.94 7.88
CA TYR A 10 2.60 -13.93 8.60
C TYR A 10 1.36 -13.51 7.80
N GLY A 11 0.43 -12.85 8.45
CA GLY A 11 -0.77 -12.38 7.78
C GLY A 11 -1.84 -11.89 8.74
N THR A 12 -3.02 -11.70 8.18
CA THR A 12 -4.27 -11.34 8.84
C THR A 12 -5.38 -12.26 8.34
N ASP A 13 -6.58 -12.11 8.86
CA ASP A 13 -7.75 -12.84 8.35
C ASP A 13 -8.13 -12.45 6.90
N LEU A 14 -7.55 -11.38 6.34
CA LEU A 14 -7.69 -11.03 4.92
C LEU A 14 -6.73 -11.85 4.05
N GLN A 15 -5.45 -11.92 4.42
CA GLN A 15 -4.40 -12.52 3.60
C GLN A 15 -3.29 -13.10 4.46
N LEU A 16 -2.90 -14.34 4.16
CA LEU A 16 -1.69 -14.97 4.68
C LEU A 16 -0.57 -14.86 3.66
N THR A 17 0.63 -14.52 4.10
CA THR A 17 1.84 -14.48 3.28
C THR A 17 2.84 -15.53 3.73
N ARG A 18 3.30 -16.37 2.79
CA ARG A 18 4.40 -17.32 2.98
C ARG A 18 5.57 -16.93 2.09
N VAL A 19 6.75 -16.85 2.68
CA VAL A 19 8.00 -16.61 1.94
C VAL A 19 8.78 -17.91 1.89
N LEU A 20 9.10 -18.38 0.69
CA LEU A 20 9.79 -19.64 0.44
C LEU A 20 11.07 -19.37 -0.35
N HIS A 21 12.07 -20.24 -0.27
CA HIS A 21 13.19 -20.21 -1.19
C HIS A 21 12.74 -20.60 -2.60
N ASP A 22 13.15 -19.83 -3.62
CA ASP A 22 12.98 -20.21 -5.02
C ASP A 22 14.16 -21.11 -5.45
N PRO A 23 13.91 -22.34 -5.94
CA PRO A 23 14.97 -23.20 -6.48
C PRO A 23 15.76 -22.54 -7.62
N GLY A 24 15.16 -21.60 -8.35
CA GLY A 24 15.82 -20.79 -9.39
C GLY A 24 16.66 -19.63 -8.86
N GLY A 25 16.69 -19.42 -7.55
CA GLY A 25 17.38 -18.33 -6.87
C GLY A 25 16.44 -17.20 -6.45
N GLY A 26 16.67 -16.64 -5.26
CA GLY A 26 15.79 -15.67 -4.64
C GLY A 26 14.65 -16.30 -3.84
N PHE A 27 13.49 -15.66 -3.82
CA PHE A 27 12.35 -16.02 -2.96
C PHE A 27 11.04 -15.98 -3.72
N LEU A 28 10.15 -16.89 -3.29
CA LEU A 28 8.74 -16.95 -3.68
C LEU A 28 7.90 -16.34 -2.56
N TRP A 29 7.12 -15.33 -2.91
CA TRP A 29 6.15 -14.68 -2.02
C TRP A 29 4.77 -15.20 -2.38
N TRP A 30 4.24 -16.08 -1.55
CA TRP A 30 2.95 -16.72 -1.79
C TRP A 30 1.88 -16.09 -0.89
N HIS A 31 0.99 -15.34 -1.52
CA HIS A 31 -0.17 -14.77 -0.89
C HIS A 31 -1.34 -15.75 -0.99
N LEU A 32 -1.94 -16.05 0.14
CA LEU A 32 -3.10 -16.92 0.27
C LEU A 32 -4.28 -16.13 0.82
N PRO A 33 -5.53 -16.48 0.46
CA PRO A 33 -6.69 -15.86 1.09
C PRO A 33 -6.72 -16.22 2.57
N GLY A 34 -6.99 -15.23 3.42
CA GLY A 34 -7.26 -15.44 4.84
C GLY A 34 -8.69 -15.92 5.08
N PRO A 35 -9.03 -16.34 6.32
CA PRO A 35 -10.36 -16.87 6.67
C PRO A 35 -11.54 -15.95 6.36
N LEU A 36 -11.33 -14.64 6.43
CA LEU A 36 -12.35 -13.61 6.14
C LEU A 36 -12.22 -13.01 4.75
N ALA A 37 -11.34 -13.53 3.90
CA ALA A 37 -11.29 -13.12 2.50
C ALA A 37 -12.63 -13.46 1.82
N ALA A 38 -13.27 -12.45 1.24
CA ALA A 38 -14.59 -12.60 0.62
C ALA A 38 -14.59 -13.55 -0.60
N ARG A 39 -13.41 -13.85 -1.15
CA ARG A 39 -13.17 -14.68 -2.35
C ARG A 39 -11.71 -15.10 -2.43
N PRO A 40 -11.36 -16.13 -3.21
CA PRO A 40 -9.97 -16.41 -3.56
C PRO A 40 -9.27 -15.18 -4.14
N LEU A 41 -7.97 -15.04 -3.88
CA LEU A 41 -7.17 -13.98 -4.48
C LEU A 41 -7.15 -14.16 -6.00
N THR A 42 -7.29 -13.07 -6.73
CA THR A 42 -7.34 -13.09 -8.19
C THR A 42 -6.07 -12.50 -8.80
N ALA A 43 -5.56 -13.12 -9.84
CA ALA A 43 -4.45 -12.56 -10.59
C ALA A 43 -4.79 -11.16 -11.13
N PRO A 44 -3.77 -10.31 -11.35
CA PRO A 44 -3.97 -9.04 -12.03
C PRO A 44 -4.69 -9.26 -13.36
N LEU A 45 -5.49 -8.27 -13.73
CA LEU A 45 -6.27 -8.37 -14.95
C LEU A 45 -5.39 -8.50 -16.16
N ALA A 46 -5.56 -9.59 -16.88
CA ALA A 46 -4.78 -9.91 -18.07
C ALA A 46 -4.62 -8.73 -19.06
N PRO A 47 -5.64 -7.89 -19.34
CA PRO A 47 -5.48 -6.73 -20.24
C PRO A 47 -4.52 -5.64 -19.70
N LEU A 48 -4.26 -5.60 -18.39
CA LEU A 48 -3.39 -4.59 -17.77
C LEU A 48 -1.94 -5.05 -17.62
N VAL A 49 -1.71 -6.37 -17.52
CA VAL A 49 -0.38 -6.97 -17.30
C VAL A 49 0.66 -6.60 -18.40
N PRO A 50 0.33 -6.57 -19.70
CA PRO A 50 1.30 -6.21 -20.73
C PRO A 50 1.92 -4.82 -20.56
N HIS A 51 1.25 -3.93 -19.85
CA HIS A 51 1.73 -2.58 -19.56
C HIS A 51 2.76 -2.51 -18.43
N LEU A 52 2.99 -3.62 -17.71
CA LEU A 52 3.94 -3.76 -16.61
C LEU A 52 5.28 -4.38 -17.04
N GLY A 53 5.71 -4.18 -18.27
CA GLY A 53 6.91 -4.79 -18.84
C GLY A 53 8.19 -4.59 -17.98
N PRO A 54 9.22 -5.43 -18.18
CA PRO A 54 10.45 -5.44 -17.37
C PRO A 54 11.25 -4.13 -17.42
N GLU A 55 10.95 -3.26 -18.35
CA GLU A 55 11.65 -1.98 -18.58
C GLU A 55 10.91 -0.78 -17.94
N THR A 56 9.82 -1.01 -17.20
CA THR A 56 8.98 0.08 -16.68
C THR A 56 9.65 0.94 -15.59
N GLY A 57 10.88 0.65 -15.18
CA GLY A 57 11.57 1.48 -14.20
C GLY A 57 12.74 0.79 -13.52
N ALA A 58 13.22 1.36 -12.41
CA ALA A 58 14.36 0.82 -11.66
C ALA A 58 13.99 -0.41 -10.80
N ALA A 59 12.73 -0.50 -10.33
CA ALA A 59 12.20 -1.69 -9.68
C ALA A 59 11.53 -2.63 -10.69
N LEU A 60 11.43 -3.91 -10.33
CA LEU A 60 10.66 -4.90 -11.06
C LEU A 60 9.20 -4.85 -10.59
N ALA A 61 8.24 -4.64 -11.50
CA ALA A 61 6.85 -4.97 -11.20
C ALA A 61 6.73 -6.51 -11.17
N ALA A 62 6.77 -7.08 -9.96
CA ALA A 62 6.69 -8.53 -9.76
C ALA A 62 5.23 -8.99 -9.85
N VAL A 63 4.78 -9.26 -11.07
CA VAL A 63 3.40 -9.64 -11.36
C VAL A 63 3.10 -11.01 -10.76
N ALA A 64 1.96 -11.12 -10.09
CA ALA A 64 1.50 -12.36 -9.49
C ALA A 64 1.10 -13.40 -10.54
N GLU A 65 1.49 -14.65 -10.29
CA GLU A 65 1.01 -15.83 -11.01
C GLU A 65 0.01 -16.60 -10.11
N PRO A 66 -1.12 -17.09 -10.63
CA PRO A 66 -2.01 -17.96 -9.87
C PRO A 66 -1.28 -19.23 -9.41
N TYR A 67 -1.39 -19.57 -8.13
CA TYR A 67 -0.80 -20.80 -7.58
C TYR A 67 -1.67 -21.36 -6.44
N GLY A 68 -2.33 -22.48 -6.70
CA GLY A 68 -3.36 -23.01 -5.80
C GLY A 68 -4.49 -21.99 -5.61
N ASP A 69 -4.87 -21.75 -4.36
CA ASP A 69 -5.91 -20.76 -4.01
C ASP A 69 -5.37 -19.32 -3.87
N GLY A 70 -4.09 -19.09 -4.17
CA GLY A 70 -3.41 -17.84 -3.94
C GLY A 70 -2.63 -17.32 -5.14
N LEU A 71 -1.80 -16.34 -4.87
CA LEU A 71 -0.95 -15.62 -5.82
C LEU A 71 0.52 -15.77 -5.46
N LEU A 72 1.35 -16.11 -6.43
CA LEU A 72 2.78 -16.29 -6.28
C LEU A 72 3.55 -15.17 -6.98
N HIS A 73 4.46 -14.54 -6.25
CA HIS A 73 5.39 -13.56 -6.80
C HIS A 73 6.84 -14.02 -6.65
N ARG A 74 7.73 -13.53 -7.50
CA ARG A 74 9.18 -13.78 -7.42
C ARG A 74 9.91 -12.51 -7.04
N ALA A 75 10.80 -12.58 -6.04
CA ALA A 75 11.61 -11.46 -5.60
C ALA A 75 13.01 -11.90 -5.17
N ALA A 76 13.98 -10.97 -5.21
CA ALA A 76 15.36 -11.23 -4.78
C ALA A 76 15.54 -11.12 -3.25
N GLY A 77 14.53 -10.65 -2.52
CA GLY A 77 14.55 -10.47 -1.07
C GLY A 77 13.49 -11.29 -0.34
N SER A 78 13.75 -11.59 0.94
CA SER A 78 12.86 -12.34 1.83
C SER A 78 12.12 -11.48 2.85
N ALA A 79 12.37 -10.16 2.86
CA ALA A 79 11.74 -9.22 3.79
C ALA A 79 11.24 -7.99 3.03
N SER A 80 10.05 -7.50 3.41
CA SER A 80 9.50 -6.28 2.85
C SER A 80 10.23 -5.04 3.33
N LEU A 81 10.06 -3.92 2.64
CA LEU A 81 10.60 -2.64 3.08
C LEU A 81 10.06 -2.25 4.46
N ALA A 82 8.81 -2.60 4.78
CA ALA A 82 8.25 -2.39 6.12
C ALA A 82 9.08 -3.03 7.25
N ALA A 83 9.65 -4.20 7.01
CA ALA A 83 10.55 -4.86 7.96
C ALA A 83 11.90 -4.12 8.05
N TRP A 84 12.47 -3.69 6.92
CA TRP A 84 13.73 -2.96 6.87
C TRP A 84 13.65 -1.57 7.51
N LEU A 85 12.51 -0.90 7.43
CA LEU A 85 12.30 0.41 8.06
C LEU A 85 12.31 0.37 9.59
N ARG A 86 12.12 -0.82 10.18
CA ARG A 86 12.25 -1.04 11.63
C ARG A 86 13.68 -1.30 12.08
N ASP A 87 14.61 -1.53 11.16
CA ASP A 87 16.02 -1.75 11.44
C ASP A 87 16.73 -0.39 11.59
N PRO A 88 17.28 -0.06 12.77
CA PRO A 88 17.88 1.25 13.02
C PRO A 88 19.25 1.43 12.34
N ARG A 89 19.80 0.40 11.74
CA ARG A 89 21.13 0.45 11.14
C ARG A 89 21.17 1.35 9.91
N PRO A 90 22.27 2.14 9.72
CA PRO A 90 22.40 3.02 8.56
C PRO A 90 22.33 2.31 7.22
N GLN A 91 22.69 1.03 7.14
CA GLN A 91 22.59 0.20 5.94
C GLN A 91 21.13 -0.01 5.53
N ALA A 92 20.28 -0.31 6.52
CA ALA A 92 18.85 -0.47 6.27
C ALA A 92 18.20 0.82 5.74
N ARG A 93 18.62 1.99 6.32
CA ARG A 93 18.13 3.29 5.84
C ARG A 93 18.56 3.58 4.39
N ARG A 94 19.84 3.29 4.03
CA ARG A 94 20.29 3.42 2.63
C ARG A 94 19.53 2.50 1.67
N LEU A 95 19.27 1.26 2.11
CA LEU A 95 18.47 0.30 1.33
C LEU A 95 17.03 0.81 1.16
N ALA A 96 16.45 1.39 2.20
CA ALA A 96 15.12 1.98 2.16
C ALA A 96 15.05 3.15 1.17
N ALA A 97 16.00 4.08 1.25
CA ALA A 97 16.08 5.21 0.31
C ALA A 97 16.20 4.74 -1.14
N HIS A 98 17.10 3.79 -1.42
CA HIS A 98 17.27 3.20 -2.75
C HIS A 98 15.98 2.53 -3.25
N SER A 99 15.30 1.80 -2.37
CA SER A 99 14.08 1.06 -2.73
C SER A 99 12.92 2.00 -3.05
N LEU A 100 12.74 3.06 -2.26
CA LEU A 100 11.72 4.07 -2.50
C LEU A 100 11.97 4.83 -3.81
N VAL A 101 13.21 5.25 -4.07
CA VAL A 101 13.59 5.88 -5.36
C VAL A 101 13.30 4.95 -6.53
N SER A 102 13.60 3.66 -6.39
CA SER A 102 13.32 2.66 -7.42
C SER A 102 11.83 2.47 -7.65
N ALA A 103 11.04 2.40 -6.58
CA ALA A 103 9.58 2.32 -6.65
C ALA A 103 8.96 3.55 -7.33
N ALA A 104 9.40 4.76 -6.96
CA ALA A 104 8.92 5.99 -7.54
C ALA A 104 9.08 6.04 -9.07
N ARG A 105 10.25 5.64 -9.57
CA ARG A 105 10.54 5.58 -11.01
C ARG A 105 9.66 4.54 -11.72
N THR A 106 9.43 3.39 -11.07
CA THR A 106 8.55 2.34 -11.62
C THR A 106 7.10 2.81 -11.65
N LEU A 107 6.60 3.40 -10.57
CA LEU A 107 5.25 3.96 -10.52
C LEU A 107 5.06 5.05 -11.58
N ARG A 108 6.07 5.93 -11.77
CA ARG A 108 6.01 6.93 -12.85
C ARG A 108 5.85 6.30 -14.24
N ALA A 109 6.55 5.19 -14.50
CA ALA A 109 6.43 4.48 -15.77
C ALA A 109 5.03 3.85 -15.93
N VAL A 110 4.51 3.20 -14.88
CA VAL A 110 3.16 2.63 -14.84
C VAL A 110 2.10 3.71 -15.08
N HIS A 111 2.21 4.84 -14.40
CA HIS A 111 1.25 5.94 -14.49
C HIS A 111 1.25 6.67 -15.85
N ARG A 112 2.24 6.46 -16.70
CA ARG A 112 2.21 6.96 -18.11
C ARG A 112 1.23 6.19 -18.98
N VAL A 113 0.86 4.98 -18.57
CA VAL A 113 -0.08 4.15 -19.30
C VAL A 113 -1.50 4.66 -19.03
N ARG A 114 -2.20 5.02 -20.11
CA ARG A 114 -3.62 5.35 -20.04
C ARG A 114 -4.44 4.15 -20.46
N VAL A 115 -5.44 3.83 -19.64
CA VAL A 115 -6.33 2.70 -19.88
C VAL A 115 -7.71 3.27 -20.17
N PRO A 116 -8.21 3.15 -21.41
CA PRO A 116 -9.57 3.58 -21.72
C PRO A 116 -10.61 2.64 -21.07
N GLY A 117 -11.71 3.18 -20.65
CA GLY A 117 -12.82 2.43 -20.07
C GLY A 117 -13.25 2.95 -18.70
N PRO A 118 -14.16 2.26 -18.03
CA PRO A 118 -14.65 2.66 -16.72
C PRO A 118 -13.53 2.54 -15.67
N PRO A 119 -13.53 3.43 -14.66
CA PRO A 119 -12.61 3.34 -13.54
C PRO A 119 -12.69 1.96 -12.87
N ARG A 120 -11.54 1.45 -12.41
CA ARG A 120 -11.46 0.22 -11.62
C ARG A 120 -10.96 0.57 -10.26
N ILE A 121 -11.87 0.61 -9.31
CA ILE A 121 -11.57 1.02 -7.94
C ILE A 121 -10.72 -0.08 -7.28
N PRO A 122 -9.54 0.26 -6.73
CA PRO A 122 -8.73 -0.68 -5.96
C PRO A 122 -9.52 -1.32 -4.81
N PRO A 123 -9.28 -2.62 -4.51
CA PRO A 123 -9.98 -3.32 -3.43
C PRO A 123 -9.92 -2.61 -2.08
N GLY A 124 -8.78 -2.02 -1.72
CA GLY A 124 -8.63 -1.26 -0.48
C GLY A 124 -9.58 -0.07 -0.37
N LEU A 125 -9.70 0.75 -1.42
CA LEU A 125 -10.65 1.87 -1.45
C LEU A 125 -12.11 1.40 -1.38
N ARG A 126 -12.44 0.26 -2.02
CA ARG A 126 -13.80 -0.30 -1.91
C ARG A 126 -14.12 -0.73 -0.49
N ARG A 127 -13.17 -1.38 0.22
CA ARG A 127 -13.35 -1.76 1.62
C ARG A 127 -13.55 -0.54 2.51
N LEU A 128 -12.73 0.51 2.33
CA LEU A 128 -12.90 1.76 3.06
C LEU A 128 -14.28 2.39 2.79
N GLY A 129 -14.72 2.45 1.53
CA GLY A 129 -16.04 2.96 1.17
C GLY A 129 -17.18 2.17 1.81
N ALA A 130 -17.13 0.84 1.77
CA ALA A 130 -18.10 -0.05 2.42
C ALA A 130 -18.11 0.14 3.95
N TRP A 131 -16.96 0.29 4.58
CA TRP A 131 -16.85 0.58 6.01
C TRP A 131 -17.44 1.95 6.37
N ILE A 132 -17.18 2.99 5.59
CA ILE A 132 -17.80 4.32 5.78
C ILE A 132 -19.33 4.23 5.64
N ALA A 133 -19.82 3.50 4.66
CA ALA A 133 -21.26 3.28 4.44
C ALA A 133 -21.91 2.45 5.57
N GLY A 134 -21.16 1.58 6.21
CA GLY A 134 -21.61 0.72 7.31
C GLY A 134 -22.19 -0.61 6.87
N ASP A 135 -21.76 -1.10 5.74
CA ASP A 135 -22.23 -2.37 5.17
C ASP A 135 -21.65 -3.56 5.94
N GLN A 136 -22.52 -4.43 6.51
CA GLN A 136 -22.22 -5.71 7.14
C GLN A 136 -20.81 -5.84 7.77
N LEU A 137 -20.55 -5.05 8.83
CA LEU A 137 -19.23 -4.99 9.48
C LEU A 137 -19.09 -6.08 10.56
N PRO A 138 -17.91 -6.71 10.70
CA PRO A 138 -17.53 -7.45 11.90
C PRO A 138 -17.58 -6.56 13.15
N ASP A 139 -17.78 -7.16 14.33
CA ASP A 139 -17.98 -6.44 15.60
C ASP A 139 -16.90 -5.37 15.87
N ALA A 140 -15.62 -5.69 15.69
CA ALA A 140 -14.53 -4.73 15.91
C ALA A 140 -14.55 -3.57 14.90
N ALA A 141 -14.83 -3.84 13.63
CA ALA A 141 -14.95 -2.80 12.60
C ALA A 141 -16.20 -1.94 12.79
N GLY A 142 -17.32 -2.53 13.24
CA GLY A 142 -18.53 -1.82 13.62
C GLY A 142 -18.29 -0.88 14.79
N ARG A 143 -17.66 -1.37 15.86
CA ARG A 143 -17.25 -0.56 17.02
C ARG A 143 -16.32 0.59 16.60
N LEU A 144 -15.32 0.32 15.76
CA LEU A 144 -14.42 1.35 15.25
C LEU A 144 -15.19 2.43 14.49
N ARG A 145 -16.18 2.05 13.68
CA ARG A 145 -16.99 2.99 12.91
C ARG A 145 -17.87 3.88 13.80
N GLU A 146 -18.44 3.34 14.88
CA GLU A 146 -19.18 4.13 15.85
C GLU A 146 -18.28 5.18 16.51
N LEU A 147 -17.09 4.78 16.99
CA LEU A 147 -16.11 5.70 17.56
C LEU A 147 -15.62 6.75 16.54
N ALA A 148 -15.42 6.34 15.29
CA ALA A 148 -15.04 7.27 14.22
C ALA A 148 -16.13 8.34 13.99
N ARG A 149 -17.41 8.00 14.09
CA ARG A 149 -18.51 8.99 14.01
C ARG A 149 -18.44 10.03 15.12
N ASP A 150 -18.08 9.61 16.33
CA ASP A 150 -17.96 10.50 17.48
C ASP A 150 -16.74 11.42 17.35
N VAL A 151 -15.58 10.87 16.94
CA VAL A 151 -14.32 11.63 16.84
C VAL A 151 -14.27 12.48 15.57
N TRP A 152 -14.70 11.95 14.42
CA TRP A 152 -14.60 12.64 13.12
C TRP A 152 -15.81 13.51 12.83
N GLY A 153 -16.99 13.09 13.25
CA GLY A 153 -18.26 13.72 12.89
C GLY A 153 -18.57 13.60 11.40
N GLU A 154 -19.73 14.10 11.00
CA GLU A 154 -20.21 14.01 9.62
C GLU A 154 -19.27 14.72 8.62
N ARG A 155 -18.71 15.86 8.99
CA ARG A 155 -17.89 16.68 8.09
C ARG A 155 -16.60 15.97 7.68
N ARG A 156 -15.83 15.39 8.61
CA ARG A 156 -14.60 14.68 8.30
C ARG A 156 -14.88 13.39 7.55
N THR A 157 -15.93 12.67 7.93
CA THR A 157 -16.38 11.45 7.24
C THR A 157 -16.77 11.75 5.79
N ALA A 158 -17.54 12.80 5.53
CA ALA A 158 -17.90 13.21 4.17
C ALA A 158 -16.68 13.62 3.32
N ARG A 159 -15.70 14.32 3.94
CA ARG A 159 -14.43 14.65 3.24
C ARG A 159 -13.68 13.38 2.84
N LEU A 160 -13.54 12.42 3.75
CA LEU A 160 -12.85 11.15 3.48
C LEU A 160 -13.53 10.38 2.34
N ALA A 161 -14.86 10.29 2.35
CA ALA A 161 -15.63 9.66 1.28
C ALA A 161 -15.43 10.37 -0.06
N SER A 162 -15.50 11.70 -0.08
CA SER A 162 -15.26 12.49 -1.29
C SER A 162 -13.85 12.28 -1.87
N TRP A 163 -12.82 12.20 -1.02
CA TRP A 163 -11.45 11.95 -1.47
C TRP A 163 -11.28 10.54 -2.03
N ALA A 164 -11.94 9.53 -1.46
CA ALA A 164 -11.93 8.17 -1.98
C ALA A 164 -12.55 8.11 -3.39
N ASP A 165 -13.68 8.81 -3.59
CA ASP A 165 -14.33 8.93 -4.90
C ASP A 165 -13.42 9.64 -5.91
N ASP A 166 -12.75 10.73 -5.50
CA ASP A 166 -11.85 11.49 -6.38
C ASP A 166 -10.62 10.67 -6.77
N ALA A 167 -10.03 9.91 -5.83
CA ALA A 167 -8.89 9.04 -6.11
C ALA A 167 -9.21 7.92 -7.11
N ALA A 168 -10.47 7.43 -7.08
CA ALA A 168 -10.95 6.41 -8.01
C ALA A 168 -11.25 6.96 -9.42
N ARG A 169 -11.37 8.29 -9.59
CA ARG A 169 -11.66 8.92 -10.89
C ARG A 169 -10.37 9.21 -11.65
N GLY A 170 -9.97 8.31 -12.52
CA GLY A 170 -8.79 8.50 -13.34
C GLY A 170 -8.78 7.57 -14.55
N THR A 171 -7.79 7.78 -15.41
CA THR A 171 -7.59 6.98 -16.63
C THR A 171 -6.19 6.39 -16.71
N HIS A 172 -5.40 6.53 -15.64
CA HIS A 172 -4.05 5.99 -15.60
C HIS A 172 -4.06 4.60 -15.00
N LEU A 173 -3.17 3.73 -15.48
CA LEU A 173 -2.86 2.51 -14.77
C LEU A 173 -2.24 2.88 -13.44
N VAL A 174 -2.75 2.30 -12.35
CA VAL A 174 -2.21 2.45 -11.00
C VAL A 174 -1.96 1.07 -10.38
N HIS A 175 -0.95 0.99 -9.53
CA HIS A 175 -0.65 -0.22 -8.78
C HIS A 175 -1.80 -0.57 -7.82
N GLY A 176 -2.43 0.46 -7.25
CA GLY A 176 -3.63 0.35 -6.40
C GLY A 176 -3.36 -0.03 -4.95
N TRP A 177 -2.15 -0.54 -4.65
CA TRP A 177 -1.66 -0.88 -3.31
C TRP A 177 -0.15 -0.69 -3.18
N ALA A 178 0.38 0.43 -3.68
CA ALA A 178 1.80 0.74 -3.63
C ALA A 178 2.25 1.07 -2.19
N SER A 179 2.57 0.03 -1.42
CA SER A 179 2.89 0.12 0.01
C SER A 179 4.33 -0.31 0.29
N VAL A 180 4.87 0.10 1.44
CA VAL A 180 6.17 -0.42 1.92
C VAL A 180 6.12 -1.93 2.20
N GLY A 181 4.94 -2.49 2.44
CA GLY A 181 4.73 -3.93 2.58
C GLY A 181 4.85 -4.70 1.26
N ALA A 182 4.48 -4.07 0.14
CA ALA A 182 4.57 -4.65 -1.20
C ALA A 182 5.94 -4.44 -1.87
N LEU A 183 6.83 -3.65 -1.27
CA LEU A 183 8.15 -3.34 -1.81
C LEU A 183 9.21 -4.24 -1.18
N ILE A 184 9.87 -5.06 -2.01
CA ILE A 184 10.81 -6.08 -1.57
C ILE A 184 12.23 -5.73 -2.04
N PRO A 185 13.09 -5.21 -1.15
CA PRO A 185 14.50 -4.99 -1.45
C PRO A 185 15.26 -6.30 -1.64
N PRO A 186 16.27 -6.37 -2.52
CA PRO A 186 17.11 -7.55 -2.66
C PRO A 186 18.03 -7.72 -1.43
N LEU A 187 18.33 -8.97 -1.04
CA LEU A 187 19.25 -9.24 0.08
C LEU A 187 20.72 -8.90 -0.28
N SER A 188 21.13 -9.14 -1.54
CA SER A 188 22.51 -8.89 -1.97
C SER A 188 22.57 -8.41 -3.43
N ARG A 189 22.06 -9.19 -4.36
CA ARG A 189 22.03 -8.91 -5.79
C ARG A 189 20.60 -9.01 -6.32
N GLY A 190 20.31 -8.28 -7.37
CA GLY A 190 19.00 -8.26 -7.99
C GLY A 190 18.34 -6.89 -7.95
N ARG A 191 17.13 -6.83 -8.44
CA ARG A 191 16.32 -5.60 -8.46
C ARG A 191 15.38 -5.56 -7.25
N VAL A 192 15.04 -4.37 -6.81
CA VAL A 192 13.88 -4.16 -5.92
C VAL A 192 12.64 -4.67 -6.65
N ALA A 193 11.79 -5.44 -5.96
CA ALA A 193 10.52 -5.89 -6.51
C ALA A 193 9.36 -5.12 -5.88
N LEU A 194 8.41 -4.70 -6.70
CA LEU A 194 7.11 -4.19 -6.29
C LEU A 194 6.09 -5.30 -6.58
N LEU A 195 5.60 -5.97 -5.54
CA LEU A 195 4.66 -7.09 -5.67
C LEU A 195 3.33 -6.56 -6.21
N THR A 196 2.95 -7.00 -7.40
CA THR A 196 1.78 -6.50 -8.14
C THR A 196 0.75 -7.60 -8.29
N GLY A 197 -0.39 -7.44 -7.64
CA GLY A 197 -1.45 -8.43 -7.54
C GLY A 197 -2.81 -7.95 -8.03
N GLU A 198 -3.86 -8.35 -7.32
CA GLU A 198 -5.25 -8.05 -7.65
C GLU A 198 -5.63 -6.57 -7.50
N ASP A 199 -4.79 -5.79 -6.84
CA ASP A 199 -5.00 -4.35 -6.60
C ASP A 199 -4.75 -3.49 -7.84
N LEU A 200 -4.11 -4.05 -8.88
CA LEU A 200 -3.86 -3.34 -10.14
C LEU A 200 -5.17 -2.79 -10.70
N ALA A 201 -5.21 -1.48 -10.89
CA ALA A 201 -6.45 -0.73 -11.10
C ALA A 201 -6.28 0.41 -12.11
N VAL A 202 -7.34 1.18 -12.30
CA VAL A 202 -7.34 2.40 -13.12
C VAL A 202 -7.81 3.54 -12.25
N GLY A 203 -6.98 4.56 -12.10
CA GLY A 203 -7.25 5.67 -11.19
C GLY A 203 -6.36 6.88 -11.45
N ARG A 204 -6.17 7.68 -10.41
CA ARG A 204 -5.24 8.81 -10.40
C ARG A 204 -3.86 8.39 -9.89
N PRO A 205 -2.75 8.86 -10.50
CA PRO A 205 -1.39 8.60 -10.03
C PRO A 205 -1.16 8.94 -8.55
N GLU A 206 -1.83 9.99 -8.06
CA GLU A 206 -1.74 10.47 -6.69
C GLU A 206 -2.14 9.38 -5.67
N LEU A 207 -2.95 8.41 -6.07
CA LEU A 207 -3.33 7.29 -5.21
C LEU A 207 -2.10 6.50 -4.74
N ASP A 208 -1.28 6.00 -5.67
CA ASP A 208 -0.11 5.20 -5.33
C ASP A 208 0.96 6.00 -4.57
N LEU A 209 1.12 7.27 -4.93
CA LEU A 209 2.03 8.15 -4.21
C LEU A 209 1.58 8.39 -2.78
N GLY A 210 0.30 8.70 -2.60
CA GLY A 210 -0.29 8.88 -1.28
C GLY A 210 -0.26 7.60 -0.45
N TRP A 211 -0.46 6.44 -1.08
CA TRP A 211 -0.37 5.14 -0.38
C TRP A 211 1.03 4.93 0.22
N MET A 212 2.08 5.14 -0.56
CA MET A 212 3.46 5.03 -0.08
C MET A 212 3.79 6.06 1.02
N LEU A 213 3.35 7.31 0.84
CA LEU A 213 3.59 8.37 1.83
C LEU A 213 2.76 8.17 3.10
N GLY A 214 1.55 7.64 2.98
CA GLY A 214 0.70 7.30 4.10
C GLY A 214 1.35 6.26 5.02
N ASP A 215 1.94 5.20 4.46
CA ASP A 215 2.72 4.23 5.22
C ASP A 215 3.89 4.89 5.97
N LEU A 216 4.63 5.77 5.31
CA LEU A 216 5.79 6.43 5.93
C LEU A 216 5.37 7.40 7.04
N VAL A 217 4.28 8.13 6.86
CA VAL A 217 3.72 9.02 7.89
C VAL A 217 3.21 8.24 9.09
N GLU A 218 2.50 7.14 8.84
CA GLU A 218 2.02 6.24 9.87
C GLU A 218 3.19 5.65 10.68
N LEU A 219 4.25 5.19 10.02
CA LEU A 219 5.46 4.70 10.68
C LEU A 219 6.15 5.78 11.52
N ALA A 220 6.20 7.03 11.05
CA ALA A 220 6.76 8.14 11.84
C ALA A 220 5.90 8.48 13.06
N TRP A 221 4.58 8.34 12.97
CA TRP A 221 3.67 8.49 14.09
C TRP A 221 3.82 7.37 15.12
N ALA A 222 3.84 6.11 14.66
CA ALA A 222 3.97 4.95 15.53
C ALA A 222 5.38 4.81 16.14
N MET A 223 6.41 5.34 15.47
CA MET A 223 7.81 5.31 15.89
C MET A 223 8.40 6.72 15.80
N PRO A 224 8.17 7.60 16.80
CA PRO A 224 8.57 9.02 16.72
C PRO A 224 10.09 9.26 16.56
N TYR A 225 10.92 8.27 16.93
CA TYR A 225 12.37 8.31 16.71
C TYR A 225 12.76 8.04 15.23
N PHE A 226 11.80 7.61 14.41
CA PHE A 226 12.00 7.32 12.99
C PHE A 226 11.64 8.53 12.13
N GLY A 227 12.52 9.54 12.11
CA GLY A 227 12.40 10.63 11.14
C GLY A 227 12.56 10.11 9.70
N ASN A 228 11.62 10.41 8.80
CA ASN A 228 11.63 9.88 7.43
C ASN A 228 11.32 10.93 6.35
N ASP A 229 11.46 12.21 6.66
CA ASP A 229 11.19 13.31 5.72
C ASP A 229 12.10 13.24 4.49
N ASP A 230 13.37 12.90 4.67
CA ASP A 230 14.32 12.67 3.58
C ASP A 230 13.92 11.51 2.67
N LEU A 231 13.37 10.43 3.25
CA LEU A 231 12.87 9.28 2.48
C LEU A 231 11.65 9.68 1.63
N ARG A 232 10.70 10.42 2.23
CA ARG A 232 9.50 10.89 1.53
C ARG A 232 9.86 11.90 0.44
N ARG A 233 10.79 12.83 0.71
CA ARG A 233 11.29 13.77 -0.28
C ARG A 233 11.99 13.05 -1.43
N GLY A 234 12.94 12.15 -1.13
CA GLY A 234 13.64 11.37 -2.15
C GLY A 234 12.72 10.52 -3.04
N PHE A 235 11.62 9.99 -2.46
CA PHE A 235 10.58 9.29 -3.23
C PHE A 235 9.87 10.23 -4.22
N LEU A 236 9.41 11.40 -3.76
CA LEU A 236 8.71 12.37 -4.61
C LEU A 236 9.63 12.98 -5.67
N ASP A 237 10.86 13.32 -5.31
CA ASP A 237 11.86 13.84 -6.25
C ASP A 237 12.16 12.83 -7.37
N ALA A 238 12.29 11.54 -7.00
CA ALA A 238 12.54 10.48 -7.97
C ALA A 238 11.34 10.20 -8.88
N TYR A 239 10.13 10.41 -8.37
CA TYR A 239 8.93 10.37 -9.20
C TYR A 239 8.88 11.58 -10.14
N GLY A 240 9.22 12.75 -9.65
CA GLY A 240 9.30 14.02 -10.41
C GLY A 240 7.95 14.76 -10.49
N PRO A 241 7.93 15.90 -11.21
CA PRO A 241 6.80 16.82 -11.22
C PRO A 241 5.55 16.24 -11.92
N GLY A 242 4.40 16.82 -11.60
CA GLY A 242 3.11 16.56 -12.25
C GLY A 242 1.96 16.28 -11.29
N PRO A 243 2.10 15.39 -10.29
CA PRO A 243 1.04 15.13 -9.32
C PRO A 243 0.69 16.36 -8.49
N ASP A 244 -0.59 16.52 -8.18
CA ASP A 244 -1.08 17.54 -7.25
C ASP A 244 -0.70 17.15 -5.81
N PRO A 245 0.11 17.94 -5.10
CA PRO A 245 0.55 17.62 -3.75
C PRO A 245 -0.60 17.54 -2.74
N VAL A 246 -1.68 18.30 -2.95
CA VAL A 246 -2.87 18.23 -2.10
C VAL A 246 -3.59 16.89 -2.30
N ALA A 247 -3.75 16.46 -3.55
CA ALA A 247 -4.36 15.15 -3.84
C ALA A 247 -3.49 13.99 -3.33
N VAL A 248 -2.16 14.08 -3.41
CA VAL A 248 -1.23 13.12 -2.81
C VAL A 248 -1.41 13.05 -1.29
N GLY A 249 -1.49 14.20 -0.62
CA GLY A 249 -1.75 14.27 0.83
C GLY A 249 -3.06 13.60 1.22
N ARG A 250 -4.16 13.91 0.52
CA ARG A 250 -5.48 13.28 0.72
C ARG A 250 -5.43 11.76 0.53
N CYS A 251 -4.71 11.29 -0.48
CA CYS A 251 -4.52 9.84 -0.68
C CYS A 251 -3.70 9.19 0.44
N ALA A 252 -2.75 9.91 1.06
CA ALA A 252 -2.04 9.42 2.25
C ALA A 252 -2.99 9.25 3.45
N VAL A 253 -3.95 10.15 3.65
CA VAL A 253 -5.00 10.00 4.66
C VAL A 253 -5.87 8.77 4.38
N LEU A 254 -6.26 8.57 3.11
CA LEU A 254 -7.03 7.38 2.70
C LEU A 254 -6.28 6.09 3.03
N ARG A 255 -4.94 6.05 2.85
CA ARG A 255 -4.12 4.88 3.21
C ARG A 255 -4.17 4.60 4.70
N VAL A 256 -3.99 5.60 5.56
CA VAL A 256 -4.03 5.43 7.02
C VAL A 256 -5.41 4.97 7.47
N ALA A 257 -6.48 5.59 6.96
CA ALA A 257 -7.85 5.19 7.26
C ALA A 257 -8.17 3.76 6.79
N THR A 258 -7.66 3.36 5.60
CA THR A 258 -7.82 1.98 5.09
C THR A 258 -7.08 0.99 5.98
N HIS A 259 -5.86 1.30 6.43
CA HIS A 259 -5.11 0.41 7.32
C HIS A 259 -5.81 0.23 8.66
N MET A 260 -6.25 1.30 9.26
CA MET A 260 -6.97 1.28 10.54
C MET A 260 -8.24 0.41 10.47
N GLN A 261 -9.07 0.59 9.42
CA GLN A 261 -10.29 -0.21 9.27
C GLN A 261 -10.00 -1.67 8.89
N ASP A 262 -8.99 -1.93 8.03
CA ASP A 262 -8.56 -3.30 7.70
C ASP A 262 -7.99 -4.00 8.92
N PHE A 263 -7.25 -3.31 9.80
CA PHE A 263 -6.79 -3.87 11.06
C PHE A 263 -7.95 -4.27 11.95
N ALA A 264 -8.93 -3.40 12.17
CA ALA A 264 -10.12 -3.76 12.96
C ALA A 264 -10.93 -4.88 12.34
N THR A 265 -11.03 -4.94 11.01
CA THR A 265 -11.82 -5.94 10.29
C THR A 265 -11.15 -7.32 10.30
N TYR A 266 -9.83 -7.38 10.11
CA TYR A 266 -9.09 -8.61 9.85
C TYR A 266 -8.04 -8.97 10.90
N GLY A 267 -7.76 -8.08 11.83
CA GLY A 267 -6.87 -8.28 12.99
C GLY A 267 -7.60 -8.25 14.32
N GLY A 268 -8.81 -7.70 14.35
CA GLY A 268 -9.63 -7.56 15.54
C GLY A 268 -9.42 -6.22 16.28
N TRP A 269 -9.97 -6.14 17.49
CA TRP A 269 -9.90 -4.93 18.30
C TRP A 269 -8.53 -4.79 18.98
N SER A 270 -7.98 -3.58 18.95
CA SER A 270 -6.84 -3.14 19.77
C SER A 270 -7.12 -1.75 20.32
N ASP A 271 -6.66 -1.45 21.54
CA ASP A 271 -6.83 -0.12 22.15
C ASP A 271 -6.00 0.96 21.42
N GLU A 272 -5.01 0.57 20.64
CA GLU A 272 -4.25 1.47 19.75
C GLU A 272 -5.15 2.16 18.71
N LEU A 273 -6.28 1.54 18.36
CA LEU A 273 -7.25 2.11 17.42
C LEU A 273 -7.83 3.45 17.85
N HIS A 274 -7.88 3.75 19.16
CA HIS A 274 -8.25 5.08 19.65
C HIS A 274 -7.23 6.14 19.19
N GLY A 275 -5.93 5.88 19.35
CA GLY A 275 -4.89 6.78 18.87
C GLY A 275 -4.90 6.94 17.34
N TYR A 276 -5.24 5.88 16.60
CA TYR A 276 -5.42 5.97 15.15
C TYR A 276 -6.58 6.88 14.74
N LEU A 277 -7.69 6.86 15.49
CA LEU A 277 -8.84 7.75 15.22
C LEU A 277 -8.45 9.22 15.35
N ASP A 278 -7.74 9.58 16.43
CA ASP A 278 -7.28 10.95 16.68
C ASP A 278 -6.24 11.36 15.60
N PHE A 279 -5.27 10.51 15.34
CA PHE A 279 -4.26 10.75 14.31
C PHE A 279 -4.89 10.95 12.93
N THR A 280 -5.85 10.11 12.55
CA THR A 280 -6.54 10.24 11.26
C THR A 280 -7.39 11.51 11.23
N ALA A 281 -8.04 11.91 12.33
CA ALA A 281 -8.76 13.17 12.40
C ALA A 281 -7.86 14.39 12.13
N GLU A 282 -6.67 14.42 12.74
CA GLU A 282 -5.67 15.45 12.47
C GLU A 282 -5.25 15.47 10.99
N LEU A 283 -4.97 14.30 10.43
CA LEU A 283 -4.61 14.18 9.01
C LEU A 283 -5.74 14.67 8.09
N ILE A 284 -7.00 14.40 8.41
CA ILE A 284 -8.14 14.90 7.65
C ILE A 284 -8.21 16.44 7.72
N ASP A 285 -8.02 17.03 8.88
CA ASP A 285 -8.11 18.48 9.08
C ASP A 285 -7.04 19.25 8.29
N GLU A 286 -5.85 18.71 8.19
CA GLU A 286 -4.76 19.30 7.43
C GLU A 286 -4.66 18.79 5.97
N GLU A 287 -5.62 17.99 5.51
CA GLU A 287 -5.64 17.40 4.17
C GLU A 287 -4.37 16.58 3.85
N GLY A 288 -3.79 15.94 4.84
CA GLY A 288 -2.57 15.14 4.71
C GLY A 288 -1.31 15.95 4.41
N ARG A 289 -1.27 17.27 4.66
CA ARG A 289 -0.11 18.13 4.37
C ARG A 289 1.19 17.61 4.96
N ARG A 290 1.15 17.06 6.19
CA ARG A 290 2.38 16.49 6.81
C ARG A 290 2.93 15.27 6.07
N ALA A 291 2.14 14.62 5.23
CA ALA A 291 2.62 13.50 4.42
C ALA A 291 3.52 13.94 3.26
N VAL A 292 3.31 15.15 2.77
CA VAL A 292 4.05 15.71 1.63
C VAL A 292 5.09 16.71 2.16
N PRO A 293 6.40 16.36 2.19
CA PRO A 293 7.44 17.27 2.65
C PRO A 293 7.42 18.56 1.84
N GLN A 294 7.39 19.69 2.52
CA GLN A 294 7.50 21.01 1.86
C GLN A 294 8.91 21.14 1.29
N GLY A 295 9.03 21.65 0.07
CA GLY A 295 10.32 22.05 -0.50
C GLY A 295 10.97 23.12 0.40
N GLU A 296 12.28 23.06 0.57
CA GLU A 296 13.02 24.20 1.14
C GLU A 296 12.87 25.36 0.15
N SER A 297 12.17 26.43 0.60
CA SER A 297 12.01 27.68 -0.15
C SER A 297 13.29 28.50 -0.15
#